data_f8b34ca4aeddcd7c5c9812edf0db18be
#
_entry.id   f8b34ca4aeddcd7c5c9812edf0db18be
#
_cell.length_a   1.000
_cell.length_b   1.000
_cell.length_c   1.000
_cell.angle_alpha   90.00
_cell.angle_beta   90.00
_cell.angle_gamma   90.00
#
_symmetry.space_group_name_H-M   'P 1'
#
loop_
_entity.id
_entity.type
_entity.pdbx_description
1 polymer ?
#
loop_
_entity_poly.entity_id
_entity_poly.type
_entity_poly.pdbx_seq_one_letter_code
_entity_poly.pdbx_strand_id
1 'polypeptide(L)'
;AIRTVVALVAGHVGLSEEKIRIISPDIGGGFGGKVPVYPGYVIAIAASVVIGKPVKWVEDRSENLQADSFARDYHMSVELASSSSGKMEALRIKTVADHGYTDAAANPSKYPAGMFSICTGSYDIKDAFTEMDAYYTNKPPGGVAYRCSFRVTEAIHAIERIVDVLAQKLDRDPADLRMQNFIQPEAFPYQSALGWEYDSGDYPRALKLAMDTIGYDDLRKEQAEKRAKGELMGIGLSTFTEVVGAGPSKDFDILGIKMFDSCELRIHPTGKAIARFGTKSQGQGHETTYAQILAEELGIPAAHIQIEEGDTDTAPYGLGTYASRSTPTAGAAAAKAAHKVRVKARKIAAHLLEVSEEDLEWEVGKFYVKGSPEQSKTIQDIAFAAYTNHPQGLEAGLEATHYYDPVSYTHLRAHETRGNLVCRLLLE
;
A
#
# COMPACT_ATOMS: atom_id res chain seq x y z
N ALA A 1 -6.08 -10.93 -9.60
CA ALA A 1 -7.53 -10.63 -9.43
C ALA A 1 -8.25 -10.52 -10.78
N ILE A 2 -7.82 -9.64 -11.70
CA ILE A 2 -8.51 -9.44 -13.00
C ILE A 2 -8.55 -10.74 -13.81
N ARG A 3 -7.46 -11.49 -13.91
CA ARG A 3 -7.45 -12.78 -14.64
C ARG A 3 -8.47 -13.75 -14.04
N THR A 4 -8.56 -13.87 -12.73
CA THR A 4 -9.54 -14.77 -12.08
C THR A 4 -10.97 -14.37 -12.41
N VAL A 5 -11.28 -13.07 -12.38
CA VAL A 5 -12.61 -12.56 -12.74
C VAL A 5 -12.91 -12.81 -14.22
N VAL A 6 -11.95 -12.54 -15.09
CA VAL A 6 -12.11 -12.82 -16.53
C VAL A 6 -12.27 -14.32 -16.78
N ALA A 7 -11.53 -15.18 -16.07
CA ALA A 7 -11.69 -16.62 -16.16
C ALA A 7 -13.08 -17.10 -15.69
N LEU A 8 -13.61 -16.53 -14.62
CA LEU A 8 -14.98 -16.82 -14.18
C LEU A 8 -16.02 -16.43 -15.23
N VAL A 9 -15.92 -15.22 -15.79
CA VAL A 9 -16.81 -14.77 -16.86
C VAL A 9 -16.64 -15.64 -18.10
N ALA A 10 -15.42 -15.90 -18.53
CA ALA A 10 -15.12 -16.71 -19.69
C ALA A 10 -15.57 -18.15 -19.54
N GLY A 11 -15.48 -18.71 -18.33
CA GLY A 11 -15.99 -20.05 -18.02
C GLY A 11 -17.50 -20.18 -18.25
N HIS A 12 -18.27 -19.13 -17.96
CA HIS A 12 -19.72 -19.10 -18.23
C HIS A 12 -20.05 -19.08 -19.74
N VAL A 13 -19.13 -18.64 -20.57
CA VAL A 13 -19.26 -18.64 -22.04
C VAL A 13 -18.44 -19.75 -22.72
N GLY A 14 -17.90 -20.68 -21.94
CA GLY A 14 -17.21 -21.88 -22.43
C GLY A 14 -15.76 -21.67 -22.87
N LEU A 15 -15.11 -20.61 -22.40
CA LEU A 15 -13.70 -20.34 -22.67
C LEU A 15 -12.81 -20.84 -21.53
N SER A 16 -11.82 -21.65 -21.81
CA SER A 16 -10.87 -22.17 -20.80
C SER A 16 -9.81 -21.14 -20.42
N GLU A 17 -9.27 -21.22 -19.20
CA GLU A 17 -8.37 -20.23 -18.62
C GLU A 17 -7.07 -20.03 -19.41
N GLU A 18 -6.51 -21.10 -19.98
CA GLU A 18 -5.28 -21.05 -20.78
C GLU A 18 -5.43 -20.25 -22.10
N LYS A 19 -6.66 -19.97 -22.52
CA LYS A 19 -6.96 -19.11 -23.68
C LYS A 19 -7.12 -17.64 -23.32
N ILE A 20 -6.90 -17.31 -22.06
CA ILE A 20 -7.10 -15.94 -21.53
C ILE A 20 -5.73 -15.35 -21.22
N ARG A 21 -5.33 -14.34 -21.99
CA ARG A 21 -4.20 -13.46 -21.69
C ARG A 21 -4.70 -12.06 -21.43
N ILE A 22 -4.29 -11.47 -20.32
CA ILE A 22 -4.63 -10.10 -19.96
C ILE A 22 -3.38 -9.26 -20.01
N ILE A 23 -3.41 -8.21 -20.82
CA ILE A 23 -2.36 -7.21 -20.93
C ILE A 23 -2.91 -5.90 -20.39
N SER A 24 -2.25 -5.37 -19.37
CA SER A 24 -2.55 -4.08 -18.77
C SER A 24 -1.44 -3.11 -19.14
N PRO A 25 -1.64 -2.23 -20.11
CA PRO A 25 -0.67 -1.18 -20.46
C PRO A 25 -0.63 -0.10 -19.39
N ASP A 26 -0.06 1.05 -19.69
CA ASP A 26 -0.02 2.17 -18.76
C ASP A 26 -1.41 2.62 -18.36
N ILE A 27 -1.60 2.79 -17.06
CA ILE A 27 -2.87 3.14 -16.44
C ILE A 27 -2.77 4.54 -15.86
N GLY A 28 -3.63 5.44 -16.29
CA GLY A 28 -3.71 6.83 -15.84
C GLY A 28 -4.39 6.98 -14.48
N GLY A 29 -3.89 6.27 -13.46
CA GLY A 29 -4.45 6.24 -12.11
C GLY A 29 -5.55 5.22 -11.91
N GLY A 30 -5.66 4.70 -10.70
CA GLY A 30 -6.72 3.80 -10.27
C GLY A 30 -7.55 4.40 -9.13
N PHE A 31 -6.85 4.81 -8.06
CA PHE A 31 -7.42 5.46 -6.87
C PHE A 31 -8.63 4.75 -6.25
N GLY A 32 -8.83 3.46 -6.53
CA GLY A 32 -10.00 2.68 -6.13
C GLY A 32 -11.08 2.56 -7.19
N GLY A 33 -11.24 3.54 -8.10
CA GLY A 33 -12.27 3.51 -9.14
C GLY A 33 -12.11 2.38 -10.16
N LYS A 34 -10.92 1.80 -10.30
CA LYS A 34 -10.66 0.67 -11.21
C LYS A 34 -10.55 -0.69 -10.50
N VAL A 35 -10.95 -0.77 -9.22
CA VAL A 35 -11.01 -2.03 -8.46
C VAL A 35 -12.24 -2.88 -8.83
N PRO A 36 -13.45 -2.32 -8.96
CA PRO A 36 -14.65 -3.08 -9.28
C PRO A 36 -14.60 -3.68 -10.68
N VAL A 37 -15.41 -4.70 -10.87
CA VAL A 37 -15.72 -5.25 -12.19
C VAL A 37 -16.96 -4.55 -12.72
N TYR A 38 -16.80 -3.75 -13.76
CA TYR A 38 -17.87 -3.02 -14.39
C TYR A 38 -18.61 -3.86 -15.45
N PRO A 39 -19.92 -3.65 -15.65
CA PRO A 39 -20.70 -4.39 -16.65
C PRO A 39 -20.09 -4.38 -18.05
N GLY A 40 -19.47 -3.27 -18.46
CA GLY A 40 -18.81 -3.14 -19.75
C GLY A 40 -17.69 -4.16 -20.00
N TYR A 41 -16.92 -4.55 -18.97
CA TYR A 41 -15.92 -5.61 -19.07
C TYR A 41 -16.58 -6.95 -19.41
N VAL A 42 -17.64 -7.30 -18.69
CA VAL A 42 -18.37 -8.56 -18.88
C VAL A 42 -19.01 -8.62 -20.25
N ILE A 43 -19.67 -7.54 -20.65
CA ILE A 43 -20.36 -7.43 -21.94
C ILE A 43 -19.36 -7.53 -23.10
N ALA A 44 -18.22 -6.82 -23.04
CA ALA A 44 -17.21 -6.85 -24.11
C ALA A 44 -16.62 -8.26 -24.28
N ILE A 45 -16.32 -8.97 -23.18
CA ILE A 45 -15.81 -10.33 -23.22
C ILE A 45 -16.83 -11.30 -23.79
N ALA A 46 -18.05 -11.28 -23.26
CA ALA A 46 -19.13 -12.17 -23.71
C ALA A 46 -19.48 -11.93 -25.19
N ALA A 47 -19.62 -10.68 -25.60
CA ALA A 47 -19.89 -10.33 -26.98
C ALA A 47 -18.77 -10.82 -27.92
N SER A 48 -17.51 -10.63 -27.55
CA SER A 48 -16.36 -11.09 -28.35
C SER A 48 -16.39 -12.61 -28.59
N VAL A 49 -16.71 -13.38 -27.53
CA VAL A 49 -16.82 -14.84 -27.63
C VAL A 49 -18.00 -15.25 -28.51
N VAL A 50 -19.18 -14.63 -28.33
CA VAL A 50 -20.39 -14.99 -29.07
C VAL A 50 -20.29 -14.66 -30.55
N ILE A 51 -19.74 -13.49 -30.90
CA ILE A 51 -19.62 -13.09 -32.33
C ILE A 51 -18.35 -13.55 -33.00
N GLY A 52 -17.37 -14.09 -32.26
CA GLY A 52 -16.08 -14.55 -32.78
C GLY A 52 -15.23 -13.42 -33.40
N LYS A 53 -15.38 -12.18 -32.91
CA LYS A 53 -14.65 -10.99 -33.39
C LYS A 53 -14.17 -10.12 -32.22
N PRO A 54 -13.13 -9.31 -32.43
CA PRO A 54 -12.70 -8.32 -31.45
C PRO A 54 -13.85 -7.34 -31.12
N VAL A 55 -14.01 -7.08 -29.82
CA VAL A 55 -14.96 -6.08 -29.31
C VAL A 55 -14.20 -5.05 -28.50
N LYS A 56 -14.49 -3.78 -28.74
CA LYS A 56 -13.95 -2.65 -27.97
C LYS A 56 -15.07 -1.96 -27.23
N TRP A 57 -14.89 -1.76 -25.94
CA TRP A 57 -15.74 -0.91 -25.11
C TRP A 57 -14.92 0.31 -24.65
N VAL A 58 -15.53 1.48 -24.77
CA VAL A 58 -14.97 2.75 -24.28
C VAL A 58 -16.10 3.50 -23.64
N GLU A 59 -15.95 3.79 -22.38
CA GLU A 59 -16.88 4.57 -21.60
C GLU A 59 -16.53 6.05 -21.70
N ASP A 60 -17.51 6.88 -22.03
CA ASP A 60 -17.33 8.32 -22.02
C ASP A 60 -17.48 8.91 -20.60
N ARG A 61 -17.26 10.20 -20.46
CA ARG A 61 -17.34 10.84 -19.13
C ARG A 61 -18.76 10.86 -18.56
N SER A 62 -19.77 10.98 -19.40
CA SER A 62 -21.17 11.00 -18.97
C SER A 62 -21.61 9.62 -18.51
N GLU A 63 -21.23 8.58 -19.24
CA GLU A 63 -21.46 7.19 -18.85
C GLU A 63 -20.75 6.86 -17.55
N ASN A 64 -19.46 7.25 -17.44
CA ASN A 64 -18.65 7.03 -16.24
C ASN A 64 -19.28 7.66 -14.98
N LEU A 65 -19.77 8.90 -15.07
CA LEU A 65 -20.39 9.58 -13.93
C LEU A 65 -21.76 8.99 -13.53
N GLN A 66 -22.42 8.27 -14.42
CA GLN A 66 -23.72 7.66 -14.17
C GLN A 66 -23.63 6.18 -13.76
N ALA A 67 -22.65 5.45 -14.26
CA ALA A 67 -22.54 4.00 -14.13
C ALA A 67 -21.47 3.54 -13.15
N ASP A 68 -20.42 4.34 -12.94
CA ASP A 68 -19.33 3.97 -12.04
C ASP A 68 -19.78 3.95 -10.57
N SER A 69 -19.12 3.12 -9.82
CA SER A 69 -19.35 2.97 -8.39
C SER A 69 -18.99 4.24 -7.62
N PHE A 70 -19.70 4.49 -6.53
CA PHE A 70 -19.36 5.56 -5.59
C PHE A 70 -18.84 5.01 -4.25
N ALA A 71 -18.10 5.83 -3.52
CA ALA A 71 -17.45 5.40 -2.29
C ALA A 71 -18.20 5.82 -1.03
N ARG A 72 -18.57 7.09 -0.95
CA ARG A 72 -18.93 7.74 0.31
C ARG A 72 -20.26 8.47 0.19
N ASP A 73 -21.26 7.93 0.85
CA ASP A 73 -22.51 8.60 1.10
C ASP A 73 -23.00 8.12 2.46
N TYR A 74 -22.53 8.80 3.51
CA TYR A 74 -22.70 8.40 4.89
C TYR A 74 -23.26 9.52 5.74
N HIS A 75 -24.23 9.16 6.58
CA HIS A 75 -24.64 9.96 7.72
C HIS A 75 -23.99 9.40 8.97
N MET A 76 -23.10 10.16 9.60
CA MET A 76 -22.38 9.74 10.78
C MET A 76 -22.77 10.58 12.00
N SER A 77 -23.12 9.91 13.10
CA SER A 77 -23.24 10.49 14.42
C SER A 77 -22.06 10.07 15.25
N VAL A 78 -21.34 11.04 15.80
CA VAL A 78 -20.11 10.79 16.57
C VAL A 78 -20.24 11.40 17.96
N GLU A 79 -19.99 10.61 18.97
CA GLU A 79 -19.97 11.01 20.38
C GLU A 79 -18.60 10.72 20.98
N LEU A 80 -18.03 11.69 21.71
CA LEU A 80 -16.75 11.57 22.40
C LEU A 80 -16.93 11.92 23.88
N ALA A 81 -16.65 10.97 24.75
CA ALA A 81 -16.56 11.20 26.18
C ALA A 81 -15.18 11.67 26.59
N SER A 82 -15.10 12.70 27.40
CA SER A 82 -13.85 13.22 27.94
C SER A 82 -14.02 13.71 29.37
N SER A 83 -12.91 13.72 30.11
CA SER A 83 -12.85 14.43 31.38
C SER A 83 -12.92 15.95 31.17
N SER A 84 -13.15 16.71 32.22
CA SER A 84 -13.08 18.18 32.21
C SER A 84 -11.69 18.72 31.87
N SER A 85 -10.63 17.91 32.07
CA SER A 85 -9.26 18.25 31.68
C SER A 85 -8.98 17.97 30.19
N GLY A 86 -9.93 17.42 29.46
CA GLY A 86 -9.78 17.10 28.03
C GLY A 86 -9.14 15.74 27.74
N LYS A 87 -8.97 14.86 28.74
CA LYS A 87 -8.56 13.47 28.47
C LYS A 87 -9.73 12.74 27.82
N MET A 88 -9.50 12.19 26.61
CA MET A 88 -10.46 11.39 25.88
C MET A 88 -10.56 10.00 26.48
N GLU A 89 -11.78 9.52 26.70
CA GLU A 89 -12.04 8.26 27.41
C GLU A 89 -12.75 7.25 26.52
N ALA A 90 -13.83 7.66 25.82
CA ALA A 90 -14.62 6.76 25.01
C ALA A 90 -15.11 7.42 23.73
N LEU A 91 -15.20 6.64 22.65
CA LEU A 91 -15.70 7.05 21.32
C LEU A 91 -16.87 6.18 20.90
N ARG A 92 -17.96 6.79 20.41
CA ARG A 92 -19.05 6.10 19.79
C ARG A 92 -19.34 6.67 18.41
N ILE A 93 -19.44 5.78 17.40
CA ILE A 93 -19.80 6.17 16.03
C ILE A 93 -20.98 5.31 15.56
N LYS A 94 -22.04 5.98 15.12
CA LYS A 94 -23.15 5.37 14.41
C LYS A 94 -23.18 5.91 12.99
N THR A 95 -23.21 4.99 12.02
CA THR A 95 -23.17 5.33 10.58
C THR A 95 -24.36 4.71 9.87
N VAL A 96 -25.01 5.51 9.03
CA VAL A 96 -25.96 5.05 8.02
C VAL A 96 -25.30 5.24 6.67
N ALA A 97 -25.16 4.15 5.92
CA ALA A 97 -24.43 4.10 4.65
C ALA A 97 -25.34 3.77 3.47
N ASP A 98 -25.21 4.51 2.38
CA ASP A 98 -25.81 4.16 1.10
C ASP A 98 -24.90 3.17 0.36
N HIS A 99 -25.44 2.02 -0.04
CA HIS A 99 -24.72 0.98 -0.79
C HIS A 99 -25.10 0.91 -2.28
N GLY A 100 -26.00 1.79 -2.75
CA GLY A 100 -26.50 1.71 -4.12
C GLY A 100 -27.39 0.47 -4.35
N TYR A 101 -27.63 0.11 -5.62
CA TYR A 101 -28.56 -0.97 -5.97
C TYR A 101 -28.00 -2.38 -5.74
N THR A 102 -26.70 -2.52 -5.68
CA THR A 102 -26.02 -3.79 -5.44
C THR A 102 -24.61 -3.56 -4.89
N ASP A 103 -24.04 -4.62 -4.42
CA ASP A 103 -22.63 -4.63 -4.02
C ASP A 103 -21.70 -4.45 -5.24
N ALA A 104 -20.71 -3.59 -5.11
CA ALA A 104 -19.66 -3.48 -6.12
C ALA A 104 -18.91 -4.82 -6.21
N ALA A 105 -19.04 -5.49 -7.36
CA ALA A 105 -18.46 -6.81 -7.58
C ALA A 105 -16.94 -6.81 -7.34
N ALA A 106 -16.43 -7.86 -6.74
CA ALA A 106 -15.03 -8.06 -6.39
C ALA A 106 -14.43 -7.00 -5.45
N ASN A 107 -15.25 -6.29 -4.69
CA ASN A 107 -14.79 -5.35 -3.68
C ASN A 107 -15.25 -5.76 -2.27
N PRO A 108 -14.48 -6.58 -1.55
CA PRO A 108 -14.80 -7.00 -0.19
C PRO A 108 -14.73 -5.85 0.82
N SER A 109 -14.09 -4.74 0.46
CA SER A 109 -13.91 -3.57 1.33
C SER A 109 -15.15 -2.67 1.44
N LYS A 110 -16.24 -2.99 0.78
CA LYS A 110 -17.52 -2.32 0.97
C LYS A 110 -18.04 -2.42 2.40
N TYR A 111 -17.61 -3.44 3.11
CA TYR A 111 -17.91 -3.56 4.53
C TYR A 111 -17.08 -2.55 5.34
N PRO A 112 -17.68 -1.99 6.36
CA PRO A 112 -17.07 -0.92 7.16
C PRO A 112 -15.91 -1.37 8.05
N ALA A 113 -15.50 -2.63 7.98
CA ALA A 113 -14.48 -3.21 8.85
C ALA A 113 -13.20 -2.35 8.95
N GLY A 114 -12.72 -1.82 7.83
CA GLY A 114 -11.52 -0.97 7.83
C GLY A 114 -11.70 0.34 8.59
N MET A 115 -12.85 1.00 8.47
CA MET A 115 -13.16 2.22 9.22
C MET A 115 -13.23 1.95 10.72
N PHE A 116 -13.94 0.90 11.09
CA PHE A 116 -14.16 0.59 12.49
C PHE A 116 -12.88 0.21 13.22
N SER A 117 -11.99 -0.50 12.56
CA SER A 117 -10.76 -0.98 13.18
C SER A 117 -9.80 0.14 13.60
N ILE A 118 -9.88 1.31 12.97
CA ILE A 118 -8.93 2.42 13.18
C ILE A 118 -9.62 3.75 13.51
N CYS A 119 -10.90 3.76 13.82
CA CYS A 119 -11.64 5.01 14.05
C CYS A 119 -11.24 5.75 15.32
N THR A 120 -10.44 5.16 16.22
CA THR A 120 -9.80 5.87 17.32
C THR A 120 -8.61 6.73 16.86
N GLY A 121 -8.16 6.57 15.59
CA GLY A 121 -7.07 7.35 15.02
C GLY A 121 -5.76 7.20 15.79
N SER A 122 -5.06 8.31 15.96
CA SER A 122 -3.76 8.38 16.65
C SER A 122 -3.89 8.54 18.19
N TYR A 123 -5.10 8.38 18.73
CA TYR A 123 -5.40 8.73 20.13
C TYR A 123 -5.50 7.52 21.04
N ASP A 124 -5.04 7.71 22.28
CA ASP A 124 -5.14 6.73 23.37
C ASP A 124 -6.55 6.74 23.98
N ILE A 125 -7.52 6.21 23.22
CA ILE A 125 -8.92 6.04 23.64
C ILE A 125 -9.11 4.57 24.00
N LYS A 126 -9.57 4.31 25.24
CA LYS A 126 -9.64 2.96 25.80
C LYS A 126 -10.92 2.21 25.42
N ASP A 127 -12.01 2.94 25.23
CA ASP A 127 -13.30 2.37 24.92
C ASP A 127 -13.82 2.91 23.58
N ALA A 128 -14.26 2.03 22.71
CA ALA A 128 -14.85 2.43 21.44
C ALA A 128 -16.02 1.52 21.05
N PHE A 129 -17.08 2.10 20.57
CA PHE A 129 -18.22 1.39 20.01
C PHE A 129 -18.58 1.96 18.64
N THR A 130 -18.73 1.07 17.66
CA THR A 130 -19.12 1.45 16.31
C THR A 130 -20.24 0.57 15.81
N GLU A 131 -21.22 1.17 15.14
CA GLU A 131 -22.27 0.45 14.44
C GLU A 131 -22.51 1.07 13.06
N MET A 132 -22.90 0.26 12.08
CA MET A 132 -23.25 0.72 10.76
C MET A 132 -24.47 -0.02 10.22
N ASP A 133 -25.44 0.75 9.77
CA ASP A 133 -26.56 0.29 8.97
C ASP A 133 -26.30 0.64 7.50
N ALA A 134 -26.33 -0.37 6.62
CA ALA A 134 -26.13 -0.19 5.19
C ALA A 134 -27.43 -0.46 4.44
N TYR A 135 -27.84 0.47 3.59
CA TYR A 135 -29.09 0.40 2.84
C TYR A 135 -28.83 0.33 1.34
N TYR A 136 -29.59 -0.52 0.66
CA TYR A 136 -29.64 -0.53 -0.78
C TYR A 136 -30.57 0.58 -1.28
N THR A 137 -30.14 1.25 -2.33
CA THR A 137 -30.85 2.35 -2.98
C THR A 137 -30.84 2.18 -4.49
N ASN A 138 -31.39 3.13 -5.24
CA ASN A 138 -31.39 3.13 -6.71
C ASN A 138 -30.15 3.83 -7.32
N LYS A 139 -29.11 4.11 -6.56
CA LYS A 139 -27.85 4.63 -7.05
C LYS A 139 -26.97 3.54 -7.67
N PRO A 140 -25.93 3.87 -8.44
CA PRO A 140 -24.91 2.92 -8.87
C PRO A 140 -24.32 2.11 -7.70
N PRO A 141 -23.59 1.01 -7.95
CA PRO A 141 -23.01 0.20 -6.88
C PRO A 141 -22.15 1.04 -5.95
N GLY A 142 -22.45 1.01 -4.65
CA GLY A 142 -21.74 1.76 -3.63
C GLY A 142 -20.63 0.97 -2.95
N GLY A 143 -20.01 1.62 -1.98
CA GLY A 143 -19.08 0.94 -1.09
C GLY A 143 -17.69 0.66 -1.67
N VAL A 144 -17.32 1.30 -2.76
CA VAL A 144 -15.96 1.17 -3.32
C VAL A 144 -14.94 1.85 -2.40
N ALA A 145 -13.83 1.19 -2.18
CA ALA A 145 -12.71 1.74 -1.41
C ALA A 145 -11.89 2.72 -2.24
N TYR A 146 -12.43 3.89 -2.51
CA TYR A 146 -11.66 4.97 -3.09
C TYR A 146 -10.66 5.50 -2.07
N ARG A 147 -9.40 5.58 -2.46
CA ARG A 147 -8.28 6.15 -1.70
C ARG A 147 -8.23 5.74 -0.23
N CYS A 148 -7.02 5.77 0.32
CA CYS A 148 -6.72 5.54 1.74
C CYS A 148 -7.45 4.33 2.31
N SER A 149 -6.82 3.20 2.15
CA SER A 149 -7.02 1.91 2.84
C SER A 149 -8.35 1.74 3.55
N PHE A 150 -9.31 1.07 2.92
CA PHE A 150 -10.51 0.59 3.60
C PHE A 150 -11.25 1.66 4.43
N ARG A 151 -11.48 2.87 3.86
CA ARG A 151 -12.26 3.95 4.48
C ARG A 151 -11.60 4.64 5.67
N VAL A 152 -10.29 4.64 5.74
CA VAL A 152 -9.53 5.44 6.70
C VAL A 152 -9.95 6.91 6.64
N THR A 153 -10.27 7.43 5.46
CA THR A 153 -10.69 8.82 5.29
C THR A 153 -11.91 9.17 6.11
N GLU A 154 -12.92 8.28 6.14
CA GLU A 154 -14.13 8.46 6.91
C GLU A 154 -13.87 8.38 8.42
N ALA A 155 -13.04 7.44 8.83
CA ALA A 155 -12.62 7.29 10.21
C ALA A 155 -11.87 8.55 10.71
N ILE A 156 -10.92 9.04 9.92
CA ILE A 156 -10.17 10.26 10.23
C ILE A 156 -11.08 11.48 10.26
N HIS A 157 -11.99 11.62 9.29
CA HIS A 157 -12.97 12.72 9.34
C HIS A 157 -13.79 12.69 10.63
N ALA A 158 -14.27 11.53 11.05
CA ALA A 158 -15.06 11.39 12.26
C ALA A 158 -14.27 11.78 13.51
N ILE A 159 -13.10 11.18 13.73
CA ILE A 159 -12.31 11.41 14.95
C ILE A 159 -11.71 12.81 14.99
N GLU A 160 -11.11 13.29 13.90
CA GLU A 160 -10.45 14.59 13.90
C GLU A 160 -11.45 15.74 14.05
N ARG A 161 -12.64 15.58 13.44
CA ARG A 161 -13.70 16.58 13.59
C ARG A 161 -14.27 16.64 14.99
N ILE A 162 -14.48 15.50 15.67
CA ILE A 162 -14.99 15.49 17.02
C ILE A 162 -13.96 16.01 18.04
N VAL A 163 -12.67 15.80 17.75
CA VAL A 163 -11.57 16.38 18.55
C VAL A 163 -11.55 17.91 18.45
N ASP A 164 -11.77 18.47 17.27
CA ASP A 164 -11.90 19.93 17.10
C ASP A 164 -13.11 20.48 17.84
N VAL A 165 -14.25 19.77 17.81
CA VAL A 165 -15.44 20.16 18.58
C VAL A 165 -15.16 20.12 20.07
N LEU A 166 -14.44 19.13 20.56
CA LEU A 166 -14.03 19.05 21.95
C LEU A 166 -13.10 20.20 22.33
N ALA A 167 -12.11 20.52 21.50
CA ALA A 167 -11.18 21.63 21.73
C ALA A 167 -11.96 22.96 21.87
N GLN A 168 -12.92 23.20 20.95
CA GLN A 168 -13.77 24.38 21.01
C GLN A 168 -14.64 24.45 22.26
N LYS A 169 -15.22 23.31 22.68
CA LYS A 169 -16.06 23.24 23.90
C LYS A 169 -15.27 23.49 25.18
N LEU A 170 -14.02 23.12 25.20
CA LEU A 170 -13.12 23.29 26.36
C LEU A 170 -12.33 24.59 26.30
N ASP A 171 -12.53 25.42 25.26
CA ASP A 171 -11.74 26.62 24.98
C ASP A 171 -10.23 26.35 25.01
N ARG A 172 -9.81 25.28 24.32
CA ARG A 172 -8.42 24.85 24.23
C ARG A 172 -7.90 24.90 22.81
N ASP A 173 -6.57 25.06 22.70
CA ASP A 173 -5.93 24.93 21.40
C ASP A 173 -6.07 23.47 20.87
N PRO A 174 -6.48 23.26 19.61
CA PRO A 174 -6.68 21.94 19.06
C PRO A 174 -5.38 21.12 18.94
N ALA A 175 -4.21 21.76 18.82
CA ALA A 175 -2.93 21.06 18.83
C ALA A 175 -2.58 20.54 20.22
N ASP A 176 -2.76 21.37 21.28
CA ASP A 176 -2.50 20.98 22.66
C ASP A 176 -3.40 19.84 23.11
N LEU A 177 -4.68 19.86 22.68
CA LEU A 177 -5.60 18.78 22.98
C LEU A 177 -5.18 17.46 22.33
N ARG A 178 -4.68 17.51 21.09
CA ARG A 178 -4.14 16.35 20.38
C ARG A 178 -2.89 15.82 21.07
N MET A 179 -1.93 16.68 21.38
CA MET A 179 -0.70 16.30 22.09
C MET A 179 -0.97 15.58 23.41
N GLN A 180 -1.97 16.03 24.15
CA GLN A 180 -2.37 15.40 25.43
C GLN A 180 -2.89 13.97 25.24
N ASN A 181 -3.51 13.68 24.12
CA ASN A 181 -4.29 12.45 23.92
C ASN A 181 -3.65 11.46 22.94
N PHE A 182 -2.54 11.78 22.33
CA PHE A 182 -1.84 10.85 21.44
C PHE A 182 -1.35 9.59 22.15
N ILE A 183 -1.35 8.49 21.42
CA ILE A 183 -0.58 7.31 21.79
C ILE A 183 0.90 7.70 21.83
N GLN A 184 1.56 7.48 22.96
CA GLN A 184 2.96 7.85 23.13
C GLN A 184 3.90 6.82 22.49
N PRO A 185 5.11 7.20 22.04
CA PRO A 185 6.06 6.30 21.37
C PRO A 185 6.39 5.04 22.17
N GLU A 186 6.41 5.15 23.50
CA GLU A 186 6.74 4.06 24.41
C GLU A 186 5.61 3.03 24.55
N ALA A 187 4.40 3.37 24.08
CA ALA A 187 3.24 2.48 24.14
C ALA A 187 3.21 1.47 22.99
N PHE A 188 4.06 1.61 21.97
CA PHE A 188 4.08 0.70 20.83
C PHE A 188 4.87 -0.59 21.11
N PRO A 189 4.41 -1.76 20.59
CA PRO A 189 3.19 -1.93 19.80
C PRO A 189 1.94 -1.68 20.63
N TYR A 190 0.98 -0.89 20.11
CA TYR A 190 -0.21 -0.44 20.81
C TYR A 190 -1.45 -1.20 20.34
N GLN A 191 -2.15 -1.82 21.28
CA GLN A 191 -3.42 -2.49 21.02
C GLN A 191 -4.57 -1.49 21.10
N SER A 192 -5.20 -1.19 19.96
CA SER A 192 -6.34 -0.28 19.92
C SER A 192 -7.59 -0.88 20.55
N ALA A 193 -8.52 -0.05 21.00
CA ALA A 193 -9.81 -0.47 21.57
C ALA A 193 -10.65 -1.34 20.59
N LEU A 194 -10.37 -1.29 19.30
CA LEU A 194 -11.08 -2.01 18.26
C LEU A 194 -10.32 -3.24 17.74
N GLY A 195 -9.28 -3.68 18.45
CA GLY A 195 -8.60 -4.93 18.22
C GLY A 195 -7.44 -4.88 17.20
N TRP A 196 -7.07 -3.68 16.71
CA TRP A 196 -5.91 -3.54 15.83
C TRP A 196 -4.65 -3.23 16.63
N GLU A 197 -3.57 -3.92 16.30
CA GLU A 197 -2.25 -3.61 16.79
C GLU A 197 -1.59 -2.56 15.90
N TYR A 198 -1.25 -1.41 16.48
CA TYR A 198 -0.40 -0.40 15.84
C TYR A 198 1.04 -0.72 16.21
N ASP A 199 1.85 -0.89 15.22
CA ASP A 199 3.22 -1.41 15.36
C ASP A 199 4.23 -0.38 15.86
N SER A 200 4.13 0.85 15.40
CA SER A 200 5.08 1.92 15.71
C SER A 200 4.46 3.29 15.42
N GLY A 201 5.01 4.32 16.02
CA GLY A 201 4.62 5.71 15.76
C GLY A 201 5.29 6.69 16.73
N ASP A 202 5.33 7.95 16.30
CA ASP A 202 5.70 9.10 17.13
C ASP A 202 4.82 10.28 16.72
N TYR A 203 3.56 10.22 17.12
CA TYR A 203 2.55 11.21 16.76
C TYR A 203 2.85 12.60 17.32
N PRO A 204 3.30 12.71 18.59
CA PRO A 204 3.70 14.01 19.14
C PRO A 204 4.79 14.70 18.31
N ARG A 205 5.83 13.96 17.95
CA ARG A 205 6.93 14.50 17.15
C ARG A 205 6.48 14.90 15.75
N ALA A 206 5.60 14.12 15.13
CA ALA A 206 5.08 14.42 13.81
C ALA A 206 4.26 15.71 13.81
N LEU A 207 3.35 15.89 14.77
CA LEU A 207 2.57 17.12 14.90
C LEU A 207 3.47 18.31 15.22
N LYS A 208 4.42 18.15 16.15
CA LYS A 208 5.37 19.22 16.48
C LYS A 208 6.16 19.66 15.25
N LEU A 209 6.70 18.73 14.47
CA LEU A 209 7.46 19.05 13.26
C LEU A 209 6.60 19.82 12.24
N ALA A 210 5.34 19.42 12.07
CA ALA A 210 4.42 20.11 11.18
C ALA A 210 4.12 21.53 11.68
N MET A 211 3.87 21.71 12.98
CA MET A 211 3.64 23.02 13.60
C MET A 211 4.85 23.93 13.46
N ASP A 212 6.05 23.43 13.74
CA ASP A 212 7.29 24.20 13.61
C ASP A 212 7.54 24.61 12.13
N THR A 213 7.26 23.70 11.20
CA THR A 213 7.47 23.96 9.76
C THR A 213 6.58 25.04 9.21
N ILE A 214 5.33 25.11 9.67
CA ILE A 214 4.36 26.12 9.16
C ILE A 214 4.37 27.41 9.99
N GLY A 215 5.03 27.44 11.13
CA GLY A 215 4.97 28.58 12.05
C GLY A 215 3.61 28.69 12.77
N TYR A 216 3.10 27.57 13.29
CA TYR A 216 1.75 27.46 13.83
C TYR A 216 1.39 28.55 14.85
N ASP A 217 2.28 28.84 15.79
CA ASP A 217 2.05 29.82 16.84
C ASP A 217 1.85 31.25 16.28
N ASP A 218 2.59 31.61 15.23
CA ASP A 218 2.45 32.90 14.58
C ASP A 218 1.17 32.96 13.75
N LEU A 219 0.80 31.88 13.10
CA LEU A 219 -0.48 31.76 12.40
C LEU A 219 -1.67 31.87 13.35
N ARG A 220 -1.57 31.34 14.56
CA ARG A 220 -2.61 31.48 15.60
C ARG A 220 -2.76 32.95 16.06
N LYS A 221 -1.66 33.67 16.21
CA LYS A 221 -1.67 35.12 16.51
C LYS A 221 -2.32 35.90 15.37
N GLU A 222 -1.88 35.65 14.14
CA GLU A 222 -2.44 36.29 12.95
C GLU A 222 -3.96 36.03 12.82
N GLN A 223 -4.39 34.78 13.07
CA GLN A 223 -5.81 34.42 13.08
C GLN A 223 -6.61 35.24 14.11
N ALA A 224 -6.07 35.39 15.31
CA ALA A 224 -6.71 36.17 16.37
C ALA A 224 -6.80 37.65 16.00
N GLU A 225 -5.74 38.23 15.43
CA GLU A 225 -5.72 39.64 14.98
C GLU A 225 -6.71 39.88 13.84
N LYS A 226 -6.77 38.98 12.86
CA LYS A 226 -7.74 39.04 11.76
C LYS A 226 -9.16 38.98 12.27
N ARG A 227 -9.45 38.04 13.15
CA ARG A 227 -10.78 37.84 13.76
C ARG A 227 -11.22 39.11 14.51
N ALA A 228 -10.33 39.77 15.23
CA ALA A 228 -10.60 41.05 15.89
C ALA A 228 -10.99 42.18 14.93
N LYS A 229 -10.57 42.10 13.66
CA LYS A 229 -10.91 43.03 12.59
C LYS A 229 -12.11 42.61 11.75
N GLY A 230 -12.74 41.46 12.08
CA GLY A 230 -13.85 40.91 11.32
C GLY A 230 -13.42 40.10 10.08
N GLU A 231 -12.12 39.86 9.91
CA GLU A 231 -11.57 39.03 8.84
C GLU A 231 -11.55 37.55 9.28
N LEU A 232 -11.87 36.64 8.34
CA LEU A 232 -11.88 35.19 8.62
C LEU A 232 -10.58 34.54 8.11
N MET A 233 -9.99 33.71 8.96
CA MET A 233 -8.84 32.88 8.63
C MET A 233 -9.05 31.51 9.28
N GLY A 234 -9.01 30.43 8.49
CA GLY A 234 -9.10 29.05 8.94
C GLY A 234 -7.73 28.43 9.13
N ILE A 235 -7.56 27.67 10.22
CA ILE A 235 -6.40 26.80 10.46
C ILE A 235 -6.97 25.43 10.83
N GLY A 236 -6.64 24.40 10.05
CA GLY A 236 -7.07 23.02 10.29
C GLY A 236 -5.91 22.12 10.65
N LEU A 237 -6.13 21.20 11.59
CA LEU A 237 -5.22 20.15 11.97
C LEU A 237 -5.90 18.80 11.69
N SER A 238 -5.17 17.87 11.12
CA SER A 238 -5.60 16.48 11.00
C SER A 238 -4.42 15.56 11.18
N THR A 239 -4.54 14.60 12.09
CA THR A 239 -3.58 13.53 12.29
C THR A 239 -4.12 12.24 11.67
N PHE A 240 -3.21 11.40 11.20
CA PHE A 240 -3.59 10.32 10.31
C PHE A 240 -2.82 9.05 10.65
N THR A 241 -3.55 7.99 10.91
CA THR A 241 -3.02 6.64 11.06
C THR A 241 -3.63 5.78 9.96
N GLU A 242 -2.80 5.10 9.20
CA GLU A 242 -3.23 4.27 8.08
C GLU A 242 -2.69 2.85 8.18
N VAL A 243 -3.50 1.90 7.74
CA VAL A 243 -3.06 0.52 7.50
C VAL A 243 -2.38 0.46 6.15
N VAL A 244 -1.10 0.10 6.14
CA VAL A 244 -0.29 -0.06 4.93
C VAL A 244 -0.02 -1.54 4.67
N GLY A 245 -0.10 -1.94 3.38
CA GLY A 245 0.29 -3.27 2.96
C GLY A 245 -0.82 -4.29 2.81
N ALA A 246 -2.05 -4.03 3.24
CA ALA A 246 -3.21 -4.93 3.16
C ALA A 246 -2.88 -6.40 3.48
N GLY A 247 -2.06 -6.63 4.46
CA GLY A 247 -1.60 -7.93 4.94
C GLY A 247 -0.96 -7.73 6.28
N PRO A 248 -0.64 -8.70 7.08
CA PRO A 248 -0.34 -10.10 6.79
C PRO A 248 -1.58 -10.98 6.60
N SER A 249 -1.39 -12.10 5.91
CA SER A 249 -2.48 -13.06 5.67
C SER A 249 -3.13 -13.58 6.93
N LYS A 250 -2.38 -13.66 8.03
CA LYS A 250 -2.90 -14.13 9.33
C LYS A 250 -3.99 -13.23 9.92
N ASP A 251 -3.96 -11.94 9.60
CA ASP A 251 -4.86 -10.93 10.18
C ASP A 251 -5.90 -10.45 9.15
N PHE A 252 -5.77 -10.84 7.88
CA PHE A 252 -6.54 -10.29 6.77
C PHE A 252 -7.24 -11.35 5.91
N ASP A 253 -7.60 -12.47 6.51
CA ASP A 253 -8.29 -13.57 5.81
C ASP A 253 -9.78 -13.28 5.57
N ILE A 254 -10.10 -12.10 5.04
CA ILE A 254 -11.49 -11.71 4.70
C ILE A 254 -12.01 -12.55 3.52
N LEU A 255 -11.11 -13.13 2.71
CA LEU A 255 -11.45 -13.84 1.48
C LEU A 255 -10.94 -15.28 1.44
N GLY A 256 -10.31 -15.78 2.50
CA GLY A 256 -9.59 -17.05 2.47
C GLY A 256 -8.38 -17.06 1.53
N ILE A 257 -7.86 -15.88 1.15
CA ILE A 257 -6.77 -15.70 0.19
C ILE A 257 -5.54 -15.18 0.92
N LYS A 258 -4.39 -15.85 0.70
CA LYS A 258 -3.12 -15.35 1.21
C LYS A 258 -2.71 -14.05 0.53
N MET A 259 -2.30 -13.06 1.33
CA MET A 259 -2.04 -11.69 0.88
C MET A 259 -0.58 -11.47 0.45
N PHE A 260 0.03 -12.46 -0.22
CA PHE A 260 1.38 -12.37 -0.75
C PHE A 260 1.47 -11.61 -2.08
N ASP A 261 2.69 -11.27 -2.46
CA ASP A 261 3.06 -10.91 -3.83
C ASP A 261 4.43 -11.50 -4.17
N SER A 262 4.88 -11.34 -5.40
CA SER A 262 6.05 -12.05 -5.90
C SER A 262 6.94 -11.22 -6.79
N CYS A 263 8.22 -11.61 -6.82
CA CYS A 263 9.22 -11.11 -7.75
C CYS A 263 9.97 -12.29 -8.36
N GLU A 264 10.04 -12.34 -9.68
CA GLU A 264 10.99 -13.16 -10.45
C GLU A 264 12.13 -12.25 -10.91
N LEU A 265 13.35 -12.59 -10.52
CA LEU A 265 14.55 -11.81 -10.84
C LEU A 265 15.52 -12.68 -11.62
N ARG A 266 16.01 -12.17 -12.77
CA ARG A 266 17.05 -12.79 -13.57
C ARG A 266 18.13 -11.78 -13.90
N ILE A 267 19.41 -12.16 -13.70
CA ILE A 267 20.55 -11.38 -14.13
C ILE A 267 21.13 -12.03 -15.39
N HIS A 268 21.25 -11.27 -16.46
CA HIS A 268 21.80 -11.69 -17.73
C HIS A 268 23.35 -11.78 -17.65
N PRO A 269 23.98 -12.56 -18.55
CA PRO A 269 25.46 -12.64 -18.63
C PRO A 269 26.15 -11.27 -18.80
N THR A 270 25.41 -10.27 -19.29
CA THR A 270 25.88 -8.89 -19.45
C THR A 270 25.88 -8.08 -18.15
N GLY A 271 25.41 -8.64 -17.04
CA GLY A 271 25.24 -7.93 -15.77
C GLY A 271 23.97 -7.07 -15.68
N LYS A 272 23.15 -7.00 -16.72
CA LYS A 272 21.84 -6.35 -16.68
C LYS A 272 20.81 -7.29 -16.07
N ALA A 273 19.73 -6.74 -15.50
CA ALA A 273 18.71 -7.53 -14.86
C ALA A 273 17.31 -7.28 -15.46
N ILE A 274 16.49 -8.30 -15.40
CA ILE A 274 15.04 -8.24 -15.61
C ILE A 274 14.36 -8.69 -14.31
N ALA A 275 13.35 -7.94 -13.87
CA ALA A 275 12.53 -8.31 -12.74
C ALA A 275 11.05 -8.22 -13.11
N ARG A 276 10.31 -9.31 -12.83
CA ARG A 276 8.89 -9.45 -13.12
C ARG A 276 8.10 -9.51 -11.83
N PHE A 277 6.96 -8.83 -11.82
CA PHE A 277 6.14 -8.68 -10.62
C PHE A 277 4.67 -9.06 -10.86
N GLY A 278 4.02 -9.56 -9.81
CA GLY A 278 2.58 -9.79 -9.80
C GLY A 278 1.74 -8.52 -9.63
N THR A 279 2.36 -7.38 -9.37
CA THR A 279 1.73 -6.07 -9.28
C THR A 279 1.57 -5.41 -10.66
N LYS A 280 0.88 -4.26 -10.70
CA LYS A 280 0.84 -3.39 -11.88
C LYS A 280 0.82 -1.93 -11.46
N SER A 281 1.71 -1.13 -11.98
CA SER A 281 1.74 0.31 -11.78
C SER A 281 0.50 0.97 -12.40
N GLN A 282 -0.05 1.92 -11.68
CA GLN A 282 -1.17 2.76 -12.11
C GLN A 282 -0.76 4.24 -12.11
N GLY A 283 0.55 4.52 -12.17
CA GLY A 283 1.17 5.84 -12.07
C GLY A 283 2.00 6.04 -10.80
N GLN A 284 2.12 5.03 -9.91
CA GLN A 284 2.90 5.13 -8.66
C GLN A 284 4.42 5.05 -8.88
N GLY A 285 4.88 4.72 -10.08
CA GLY A 285 6.31 4.66 -10.39
C GLY A 285 6.99 3.37 -9.91
N HIS A 286 6.32 2.22 -10.00
CA HIS A 286 6.90 0.93 -9.63
C HIS A 286 8.21 0.64 -10.35
N GLU A 287 8.30 0.99 -11.63
CA GLU A 287 9.52 0.83 -12.42
C GLU A 287 10.73 1.47 -11.75
N THR A 288 10.56 2.69 -11.23
CA THR A 288 11.62 3.40 -10.51
C THR A 288 11.87 2.77 -9.13
N THR A 289 10.81 2.57 -8.35
CA THR A 289 10.93 2.11 -6.97
C THR A 289 11.55 0.71 -6.88
N TYR A 290 11.07 -0.23 -7.70
CA TYR A 290 11.60 -1.59 -7.69
C TYR A 290 13.02 -1.67 -8.26
N ALA A 291 13.33 -0.87 -9.29
CA ALA A 291 14.69 -0.78 -9.80
C ALA A 291 15.66 -0.22 -8.75
N GLN A 292 15.23 0.76 -7.95
CA GLN A 292 16.04 1.29 -6.83
C GLN A 292 16.29 0.23 -5.75
N ILE A 293 15.25 -0.52 -5.33
CA ILE A 293 15.40 -1.60 -4.35
C ILE A 293 16.41 -2.64 -4.85
N LEU A 294 16.26 -3.09 -6.10
CA LEU A 294 17.16 -4.08 -6.67
C LEU A 294 18.57 -3.54 -6.90
N ALA A 295 18.71 -2.27 -7.27
CA ALA A 295 20.01 -1.60 -7.42
C ALA A 295 20.77 -1.56 -6.09
N GLU A 296 20.10 -1.20 -5.01
CA GLU A 296 20.69 -1.18 -3.65
C GLU A 296 21.10 -2.58 -3.21
N GLU A 297 20.28 -3.59 -3.48
CA GLU A 297 20.58 -4.98 -3.09
C GLU A 297 21.70 -5.63 -3.90
N LEU A 298 21.86 -5.27 -5.18
CA LEU A 298 22.75 -5.98 -6.11
C LEU A 298 23.93 -5.16 -6.61
N GLY A 299 23.89 -3.84 -6.44
CA GLY A 299 24.90 -2.94 -7.03
C GLY A 299 24.83 -2.83 -8.56
N ILE A 300 23.71 -3.25 -9.15
CA ILE A 300 23.43 -3.02 -10.58
C ILE A 300 22.79 -1.64 -10.71
N PRO A 301 23.29 -0.74 -11.59
CA PRO A 301 22.63 0.55 -11.80
C PRO A 301 21.15 0.41 -12.14
N ALA A 302 20.28 1.19 -11.51
CA ALA A 302 18.83 1.11 -11.71
C ALA A 302 18.43 1.21 -13.19
N ALA A 303 19.16 1.99 -13.99
CA ALA A 303 18.95 2.10 -15.45
C ALA A 303 19.25 0.79 -16.23
N HIS A 304 19.92 -0.17 -15.61
CA HIS A 304 20.21 -1.48 -16.16
C HIS A 304 19.28 -2.58 -15.66
N ILE A 305 18.24 -2.21 -14.91
CA ILE A 305 17.23 -3.14 -14.38
C ILE A 305 15.90 -2.85 -15.07
N GLN A 306 15.46 -3.79 -15.87
CA GLN A 306 14.16 -3.72 -16.53
C GLN A 306 13.09 -4.28 -15.60
N ILE A 307 12.03 -3.51 -15.39
CA ILE A 307 10.86 -3.94 -14.60
C ILE A 307 9.72 -4.28 -15.57
N GLU A 308 9.13 -5.46 -15.40
CA GLU A 308 8.01 -5.95 -16.20
C GLU A 308 6.81 -6.25 -15.31
N GLU A 309 5.65 -5.69 -15.66
CA GLU A 309 4.37 -5.85 -14.98
C GLU A 309 3.20 -5.87 -15.97
N GLY A 310 2.10 -6.49 -15.56
CA GLY A 310 0.81 -6.31 -16.23
C GLY A 310 0.53 -7.19 -17.44
N ASP A 311 1.29 -8.25 -17.64
CA ASP A 311 1.01 -9.30 -18.63
C ASP A 311 0.92 -10.65 -17.91
N THR A 312 -0.25 -11.30 -17.97
CA THR A 312 -0.49 -12.56 -17.26
C THR A 312 0.30 -13.74 -17.79
N ASP A 313 0.89 -13.67 -18.98
CA ASP A 313 1.71 -14.74 -19.53
C ASP A 313 3.15 -14.68 -19.02
N THR A 314 3.62 -13.50 -18.60
CA THR A 314 5.01 -13.30 -18.16
C THR A 314 5.13 -12.97 -16.69
N ALA A 315 4.11 -12.37 -16.09
CA ALA A 315 4.15 -11.98 -14.67
C ALA A 315 4.00 -13.20 -13.75
N PRO A 316 4.79 -13.30 -12.69
CA PRO A 316 4.56 -14.29 -11.65
C PRO A 316 3.22 -14.03 -10.94
N TYR A 317 2.70 -15.03 -10.25
CA TYR A 317 1.42 -14.89 -9.55
C TYR A 317 1.52 -13.85 -8.44
N GLY A 318 0.54 -12.95 -8.38
CA GLY A 318 0.40 -11.93 -7.35
C GLY A 318 -1.02 -11.39 -7.29
N LEU A 319 -1.33 -10.68 -6.21
CA LEU A 319 -2.67 -10.13 -6.00
C LEU A 319 -2.84 -8.72 -6.56
N GLY A 320 -1.77 -8.13 -7.08
CA GLY A 320 -1.82 -6.83 -7.74
C GLY A 320 -1.68 -5.64 -6.79
N THR A 321 -1.98 -4.47 -7.34
CA THR A 321 -1.74 -3.16 -6.71
C THR A 321 -3.01 -2.58 -6.12
N TYR A 322 -3.10 -2.52 -4.80
CA TYR A 322 -4.17 -1.87 -4.01
C TYR A 322 -3.71 -1.70 -2.56
N ALA A 323 -4.40 -0.88 -1.79
CA ALA A 323 -4.22 -0.73 -0.33
C ALA A 323 -2.74 -0.51 0.09
N SER A 324 -1.98 0.26 -0.68
CA SER A 324 -0.56 0.61 -0.40
C SER A 324 0.36 -0.60 -0.18
N ARG A 325 0.05 -1.76 -0.81
CA ARG A 325 0.78 -3.01 -0.59
C ARG A 325 2.00 -3.24 -1.49
N SER A 326 2.13 -2.49 -2.58
CA SER A 326 3.15 -2.77 -3.61
C SER A 326 4.57 -2.72 -3.05
N THR A 327 4.97 -1.65 -2.37
CA THR A 327 6.31 -1.55 -1.79
C THR A 327 6.53 -2.53 -0.63
N PRO A 328 5.65 -2.61 0.40
CA PRO A 328 5.90 -3.50 1.53
C PRO A 328 5.81 -4.99 1.18
N THR A 329 5.07 -5.36 0.15
CA THR A 329 4.91 -6.79 -0.22
C THR A 329 5.75 -7.15 -1.44
N ALA A 330 5.51 -6.54 -2.60
CA ALA A 330 6.25 -6.85 -3.82
C ALA A 330 7.70 -6.31 -3.77
N GLY A 331 7.92 -5.12 -3.18
CA GLY A 331 9.29 -4.62 -2.95
C GLY A 331 10.10 -5.49 -2.00
N ALA A 332 9.47 -6.03 -0.94
CA ALA A 332 10.11 -7.00 -0.08
C ALA A 332 10.39 -8.34 -0.81
N ALA A 333 9.48 -8.78 -1.70
CA ALA A 333 9.73 -9.94 -2.55
C ALA A 333 10.95 -9.72 -3.46
N ALA A 334 11.11 -8.50 -4.00
CA ALA A 334 12.30 -8.11 -4.79
C ALA A 334 13.58 -8.19 -3.97
N ALA A 335 13.62 -7.59 -2.78
CA ALA A 335 14.79 -7.65 -1.89
C ALA A 335 15.15 -9.10 -1.51
N LYS A 336 14.14 -9.93 -1.22
CA LYS A 336 14.36 -11.35 -0.91
C LYS A 336 14.81 -12.18 -2.11
N ALA A 337 14.30 -11.90 -3.31
CA ALA A 337 14.79 -12.51 -4.56
C ALA A 337 16.24 -12.12 -4.83
N ALA A 338 16.59 -10.85 -4.67
CA ALA A 338 17.97 -10.36 -4.78
C ALA A 338 18.90 -11.01 -3.75
N HIS A 339 18.45 -11.19 -2.51
CA HIS A 339 19.22 -11.93 -1.50
C HIS A 339 19.50 -13.39 -1.93
N LYS A 340 18.51 -14.11 -2.47
CA LYS A 340 18.72 -15.47 -3.01
C LYS A 340 19.75 -15.48 -4.14
N VAL A 341 19.68 -14.50 -5.03
CA VAL A 341 20.66 -14.32 -6.11
C VAL A 341 22.05 -14.08 -5.53
N ARG A 342 22.20 -13.21 -4.51
CA ARG A 342 23.50 -12.98 -3.83
C ARG A 342 24.06 -14.23 -3.18
N VAL A 343 23.22 -15.06 -2.56
CA VAL A 343 23.66 -16.35 -1.97
C VAL A 343 24.23 -17.27 -3.05
N LYS A 344 23.59 -17.37 -4.21
CA LYS A 344 24.11 -18.12 -5.35
C LYS A 344 25.40 -17.48 -5.92
N ALA A 345 25.39 -16.15 -6.06
CA ALA A 345 26.51 -15.36 -6.54
C ALA A 345 27.77 -15.53 -5.67
N ARG A 346 27.61 -15.63 -4.33
CA ARG A 346 28.72 -15.91 -3.41
C ARG A 346 29.45 -17.22 -3.74
N LYS A 347 28.71 -18.29 -4.04
CA LYS A 347 29.27 -19.59 -4.42
C LYS A 347 30.08 -19.51 -5.70
N ILE A 348 29.58 -18.77 -6.68
CA ILE A 348 30.25 -18.56 -7.95
C ILE A 348 31.50 -17.68 -7.76
N ALA A 349 31.41 -16.63 -6.94
CA ALA A 349 32.55 -15.78 -6.61
C ALA A 349 33.68 -16.57 -5.89
N ALA A 350 33.31 -17.41 -4.94
CA ALA A 350 34.28 -18.30 -4.23
C ALA A 350 35.01 -19.21 -5.21
N HIS A 351 34.28 -19.82 -6.15
CA HIS A 351 34.86 -20.64 -7.22
C HIS A 351 35.81 -19.84 -8.13
N LEU A 352 35.42 -18.64 -8.54
CA LEU A 352 36.26 -17.79 -9.42
C LEU A 352 37.48 -17.21 -8.74
N LEU A 353 37.45 -17.05 -7.43
CA LEU A 353 38.56 -16.53 -6.62
C LEU A 353 39.38 -17.63 -5.93
N GLU A 354 38.97 -18.89 -6.11
CA GLU A 354 39.61 -20.09 -5.52
C GLU A 354 39.74 -20.01 -3.99
N VAL A 355 38.70 -19.50 -3.32
CA VAL A 355 38.59 -19.33 -1.87
C VAL A 355 37.32 -19.97 -1.29
N SER A 356 37.24 -20.10 0.04
CA SER A 356 36.01 -20.50 0.72
C SER A 356 34.95 -19.39 0.66
N GLU A 357 33.66 -19.75 0.64
CA GLU A 357 32.57 -18.79 0.75
C GLU A 357 32.67 -17.91 2.01
N GLU A 358 33.26 -18.45 3.10
CA GLU A 358 33.40 -17.79 4.39
C GLU A 358 34.50 -16.70 4.36
N ASP A 359 35.45 -16.79 3.41
CA ASP A 359 36.50 -15.80 3.21
C ASP A 359 36.08 -14.61 2.35
N LEU A 360 34.86 -14.63 1.86
CA LEU A 360 34.29 -13.54 1.06
C LEU A 360 33.49 -12.54 1.89
N GLU A 361 33.66 -11.28 1.54
CA GLU A 361 32.80 -10.19 1.97
C GLU A 361 32.04 -9.61 0.79
N TRP A 362 30.85 -9.08 1.09
CA TRP A 362 30.00 -8.38 0.13
C TRP A 362 30.09 -6.87 0.32
N GLU A 363 30.49 -6.19 -0.71
CA GLU A 363 30.25 -4.76 -0.89
C GLU A 363 29.31 -4.60 -2.06
N VAL A 364 28.38 -3.63 -1.98
CA VAL A 364 27.32 -3.51 -2.99
C VAL A 364 27.89 -3.55 -4.41
N GLY A 365 27.53 -4.58 -5.17
CA GLY A 365 27.98 -4.82 -6.53
C GLY A 365 29.17 -5.77 -6.71
N LYS A 366 29.85 -6.20 -5.65
CA LYS A 366 30.99 -7.12 -5.76
C LYS A 366 31.20 -8.00 -4.52
N PHE A 367 31.82 -9.17 -4.74
CA PHE A 367 32.42 -9.96 -3.67
C PHE A 367 33.97 -9.78 -3.72
N TYR A 368 34.57 -9.68 -2.56
CA TYR A 368 36.04 -9.61 -2.42
C TYR A 368 36.54 -10.51 -1.29
N VAL A 369 37.83 -10.86 -1.34
CA VAL A 369 38.50 -11.69 -0.33
C VAL A 369 38.79 -10.84 0.91
N LYS A 370 38.43 -11.32 2.10
CA LYS A 370 38.75 -10.68 3.38
C LYS A 370 40.24 -10.40 3.50
N GLY A 371 40.58 -9.15 3.79
CA GLY A 371 41.97 -8.71 3.90
C GLY A 371 42.70 -8.43 2.57
N SER A 372 42.04 -8.71 1.41
CA SER A 372 42.58 -8.48 0.07
C SER A 372 41.51 -7.92 -0.88
N PRO A 373 41.04 -6.68 -0.68
CA PRO A 373 39.92 -6.10 -1.45
C PRO A 373 40.15 -5.98 -2.96
N GLU A 374 41.44 -6.01 -3.38
CA GLU A 374 41.83 -6.04 -4.80
C GLU A 374 41.46 -7.36 -5.48
N GLN A 375 41.39 -8.47 -4.70
CA GLN A 375 40.92 -9.76 -5.18
C GLN A 375 39.37 -9.76 -5.10
N SER A 376 38.74 -9.34 -6.16
CA SER A 376 37.27 -9.18 -6.21
C SER A 376 36.68 -9.65 -7.53
N LYS A 377 35.39 -9.94 -7.50
CA LYS A 377 34.52 -10.19 -8.67
C LYS A 377 33.26 -9.35 -8.59
N THR A 378 32.99 -8.61 -9.64
CA THR A 378 31.76 -7.82 -9.75
C THR A 378 30.57 -8.72 -10.01
N ILE A 379 29.37 -8.22 -9.73
CA ILE A 379 28.13 -8.95 -10.05
C ILE A 379 28.04 -9.27 -11.56
N GLN A 380 28.64 -8.44 -12.41
CA GLN A 380 28.71 -8.69 -13.86
C GLN A 380 29.64 -9.87 -14.20
N ASP A 381 30.82 -9.96 -13.60
CA ASP A 381 31.74 -11.09 -13.78
C ASP A 381 31.09 -12.40 -13.32
N ILE A 382 30.42 -12.34 -12.17
CA ILE A 382 29.71 -13.48 -11.59
C ILE A 382 28.54 -13.89 -12.47
N ALA A 383 27.77 -12.93 -12.99
CA ALA A 383 26.67 -13.19 -13.88
C ALA A 383 27.14 -13.88 -15.19
N PHE A 384 28.23 -13.42 -15.76
CA PHE A 384 28.81 -14.08 -16.93
C PHE A 384 29.24 -15.53 -16.61
N ALA A 385 29.96 -15.73 -15.51
CA ALA A 385 30.42 -17.05 -15.07
C ALA A 385 29.27 -18.00 -14.71
N ALA A 386 28.15 -17.50 -14.21
CA ALA A 386 26.96 -18.29 -13.91
C ALA A 386 26.43 -19.09 -15.11
N TYR A 387 26.72 -18.64 -16.33
CA TYR A 387 26.31 -19.30 -17.59
C TYR A 387 27.48 -20.00 -18.29
N THR A 388 28.74 -19.69 -17.97
CA THR A 388 29.90 -20.16 -18.74
C THR A 388 30.92 -20.94 -17.89
N ASN A 389 31.04 -20.68 -16.62
CA ASN A 389 32.03 -21.28 -15.72
C ASN A 389 31.51 -21.31 -14.25
N HIS A 390 30.40 -21.97 -14.01
CA HIS A 390 29.86 -22.15 -12.66
C HIS A 390 30.42 -23.43 -11.99
N PRO A 391 30.45 -23.49 -10.65
CA PRO A 391 30.92 -24.67 -9.92
C PRO A 391 30.18 -25.95 -10.31
N GLN A 392 30.89 -27.06 -10.31
CA GLN A 392 30.26 -28.35 -10.54
C GLN A 392 29.18 -28.64 -9.47
N GLY A 393 28.00 -29.09 -9.88
CA GLY A 393 26.87 -29.36 -8.99
C GLY A 393 26.00 -28.11 -8.67
N LEU A 394 26.42 -26.93 -9.11
CA LEU A 394 25.58 -25.74 -9.05
C LEU A 394 24.81 -25.62 -10.37
N GLU A 395 23.54 -25.33 -10.31
CA GLU A 395 22.69 -25.07 -11.47
C GLU A 395 23.17 -23.80 -12.22
N ALA A 396 23.18 -23.84 -13.54
CA ALA A 396 23.54 -22.70 -14.38
C ALA A 396 22.56 -21.52 -14.17
N GLY A 397 22.98 -20.33 -14.61
CA GLY A 397 22.14 -19.11 -14.53
C GLY A 397 22.22 -18.41 -13.18
N LEU A 398 21.74 -17.16 -13.15
CA LEU A 398 21.72 -16.31 -11.96
C LEU A 398 20.31 -15.69 -11.84
N GLU A 399 19.40 -16.48 -11.28
CA GLU A 399 18.00 -16.11 -11.16
C GLU A 399 17.37 -16.67 -9.88
N ALA A 400 16.29 -16.01 -9.42
CA ALA A 400 15.50 -16.46 -8.29
C ALA A 400 14.08 -15.92 -8.34
N THR A 401 13.13 -16.73 -7.88
CA THR A 401 11.76 -16.29 -7.59
C THR A 401 11.51 -16.29 -6.09
N HIS A 402 10.84 -15.26 -5.59
CA HIS A 402 10.39 -15.19 -4.22
C HIS A 402 8.95 -14.70 -4.10
N TYR A 403 8.18 -15.39 -3.26
CA TYR A 403 6.84 -15.01 -2.84
C TYR A 403 6.95 -14.50 -1.41
N TYR A 404 6.47 -13.31 -1.16
CA TYR A 404 6.56 -12.68 0.14
C TYR A 404 5.17 -12.36 0.70
N ASP A 405 4.91 -12.87 1.89
CA ASP A 405 3.73 -12.59 2.70
C ASP A 405 4.21 -11.96 4.02
N PRO A 406 3.82 -10.74 4.34
CA PRO A 406 4.23 -10.10 5.59
C PRO A 406 3.78 -10.91 6.80
N VAL A 407 4.61 -11.01 7.83
CA VAL A 407 4.28 -11.70 9.08
C VAL A 407 3.55 -10.76 10.06
N SER A 408 3.78 -9.47 9.93
CA SER A 408 3.06 -8.41 10.65
C SER A 408 2.90 -7.21 9.71
N TYR A 409 2.06 -6.23 10.06
CA TYR A 409 1.91 -4.99 9.28
C TYR A 409 3.24 -4.23 9.13
N THR A 410 4.23 -4.55 9.94
CA THR A 410 5.54 -3.94 9.97
C THR A 410 6.65 -4.97 9.89
N HIS A 411 6.89 -5.47 8.73
CA HIS A 411 8.18 -6.12 8.45
C HIS A 411 9.21 -5.17 7.83
N LEU A 412 8.91 -3.90 7.77
CA LEU A 412 9.82 -2.85 7.33
C LEU A 412 10.26 -2.06 8.57
N ARG A 413 11.28 -2.59 9.27
CA ARG A 413 11.91 -1.87 10.35
C ARG A 413 12.47 -0.54 9.85
N ALA A 414 12.04 0.54 10.49
CA ALA A 414 12.73 1.82 10.66
C ALA A 414 12.84 2.77 9.46
N HIS A 415 12.90 2.35 8.21
CA HIS A 415 13.09 3.28 7.09
C HIS A 415 11.78 3.81 6.49
N GLU A 416 10.67 3.15 6.68
CA GLU A 416 9.37 3.54 6.10
C GLU A 416 8.46 4.30 7.06
N THR A 417 8.69 4.28 8.35
CA THR A 417 7.99 5.12 9.33
C THR A 417 8.17 6.62 9.07
N ARG A 418 9.18 7.02 8.32
CA ARG A 418 9.37 8.42 7.90
C ARG A 418 8.40 8.89 6.81
N GLY A 419 7.81 7.97 6.05
CA GLY A 419 6.89 8.30 4.94
C GLY A 419 5.41 8.25 5.30
N ASN A 420 5.03 7.60 6.39
CA ASN A 420 3.63 7.32 6.73
C ASN A 420 3.01 8.30 7.72
N LEU A 421 3.81 9.17 8.33
CA LEU A 421 3.33 10.24 9.19
C LEU A 421 3.10 11.49 8.34
N VAL A 422 1.94 11.60 7.72
CA VAL A 422 1.53 12.81 7.02
C VAL A 422 0.65 13.64 7.93
N CYS A 423 1.24 14.67 8.52
CA CYS A 423 0.48 15.77 9.09
C CYS A 423 0.20 16.77 7.95
N ARG A 424 -1.04 16.93 7.54
CA ARG A 424 -1.43 17.97 6.58
C ARG A 424 -2.03 19.14 7.35
N LEU A 425 -1.37 20.26 7.27
CA LEU A 425 -1.96 21.56 7.59
C LEU A 425 -2.53 22.11 6.29
N LEU A 426 -3.84 22.29 6.25
CA LEU A 426 -4.52 22.98 5.16
C LEU A 426 -4.83 24.40 5.63
N LEU A 427 -4.30 25.37 4.90
CA LEU A 427 -4.70 26.77 4.99
C LEU A 427 -5.74 27.00 3.90
N GLU A 428 -6.97 27.31 4.26
CA GLU A 428 -8.01 27.85 3.39
C GLU A 428 -8.26 29.33 3.71
#